data_e5ea4c62307919573ad2519476be58c3
#
_entry.id   e5ea4c62307919573ad2519476be58c3
#
_cell.length_a   1.000
_cell.length_b   1.000
_cell.length_c   1.000
_cell.angle_alpha   90.00
_cell.angle_beta   90.00
_cell.angle_gamma   90.00
#
_symmetry.space_group_name_H-M   'P 1'
#
loop_
_entity.id
_entity.type
_entity.pdbx_description
1 polymer ?
#
loop_
_entity_poly.entity_id
_entity_poly.type
_entity_poly.pdbx_seq_one_letter_code
_entity_poly.pdbx_strand_id
1 'polypeptide(L)'
;MRIRRTLSPTAAPLCPADLWKGLKGFFAGERYLKKLEKEIKDHFGVRYVWFVSSGKAALYVILRALRSLKPDRTEVLIPAYTCFSVPSAIVRAGLEVALCDVDASSFDFDGALLGKSINKRTLCVVPSHLFGIPSAMEGVVDICRERAVFVLEDAAQAMGVRRGGKMLGTIGDVGFFSLGRGKPVTCGSGGIIVTNSDAIGSAVDRELSSLPLPGKARQAREYIKVVAMNLFIRPRLYSLPAALPFLHLGRTVFDTRFPVMRFSPMQAGLCTTWRRRLEAAVSVRREQAGMLWRALDSARIAGDPSSAGYLRLPFMTESRERRQRICSTAKERGLGITRMYPSPINEI
;
A
#
# COMPACT_ATOMS: atom_id res chain seq x y z
N MET A 1 8.58 14.75 30.40
CA MET A 1 8.05 14.70 29.03
C MET A 1 6.66 15.35 29.02
N ARG A 2 6.47 16.50 28.36
CA ARG A 2 5.12 17.12 28.28
C ARG A 2 4.29 16.33 27.29
N ILE A 3 3.20 15.71 27.73
CA ILE A 3 2.22 15.04 26.87
C ILE A 3 1.56 16.12 26.04
N ARG A 4 1.99 16.30 24.79
CA ARG A 4 1.39 17.25 23.84
C ARG A 4 0.50 16.50 22.87
N ARG A 5 -0.60 17.12 22.45
CA ARG A 5 -1.42 16.62 21.35
C ARG A 5 -0.54 16.44 20.10
N THR A 6 -0.39 15.20 19.62
CA THR A 6 0.44 14.86 18.48
C THR A 6 -0.39 14.10 17.45
N LEU A 7 -0.39 14.58 16.21
CA LEU A 7 -1.10 13.93 15.11
C LEU A 7 -0.26 12.77 14.57
N SER A 8 -0.89 11.64 14.32
CA SER A 8 -0.29 10.58 13.53
C SER A 8 -0.18 11.02 12.06
N PRO A 9 0.93 10.73 11.36
CA PRO A 9 1.09 11.07 9.93
C PRO A 9 -0.01 10.48 9.04
N THR A 10 -0.55 9.33 9.41
CA THR A 10 -1.73 8.72 8.80
C THR A 10 -2.51 7.97 9.87
N ALA A 11 -3.83 8.06 9.82
CA ALA A 11 -4.71 7.36 10.75
C ALA A 11 -5.84 6.65 10.00
N ALA A 12 -6.15 5.44 10.42
CA ALA A 12 -7.31 4.67 9.97
C ALA A 12 -7.85 3.89 11.19
N PRO A 13 -8.59 4.55 12.09
CA PRO A 13 -9.11 3.92 13.29
C PRO A 13 -10.14 2.84 12.95
N LEU A 14 -10.14 1.76 13.75
CA LEU A 14 -11.19 0.75 13.72
C LEU A 14 -12.33 1.15 14.68
N CYS A 15 -13.54 0.82 14.29
CA CYS A 15 -14.67 0.99 15.22
C CYS A 15 -14.76 -0.17 16.23
N PRO A 16 -15.42 0.01 17.38
CA PRO A 16 -15.59 -1.05 18.38
C PRO A 16 -16.22 -2.32 17.80
N ALA A 17 -17.15 -2.18 16.84
CA ALA A 17 -17.78 -3.31 16.18
C ALA A 17 -16.79 -4.15 15.37
N ASP A 18 -15.78 -3.53 14.71
CA ASP A 18 -14.74 -4.28 14.00
C ASP A 18 -13.83 -5.03 14.98
N LEU A 19 -13.46 -4.40 16.09
CA LEU A 19 -12.67 -5.07 17.13
C LEU A 19 -13.42 -6.28 17.68
N TRP A 20 -14.71 -6.13 17.99
CA TRP A 20 -15.53 -7.24 18.46
C TRP A 20 -15.65 -8.38 17.43
N LYS A 21 -15.85 -8.05 16.14
CA LYS A 21 -15.89 -9.04 15.07
C LYS A 21 -14.52 -9.66 14.79
N GLY A 22 -13.44 -8.92 14.96
CA GLY A 22 -12.08 -9.46 14.96
C GLY A 22 -11.89 -10.55 16.03
N LEU A 23 -12.36 -10.29 17.25
CA LEU A 23 -12.34 -11.28 18.33
C LEU A 23 -13.18 -12.52 17.97
N LYS A 24 -14.41 -12.33 17.47
CA LYS A 24 -15.25 -13.45 16.99
C LYS A 24 -14.59 -14.21 15.82
N GLY A 25 -13.77 -13.56 15.03
CA GLY A 25 -13.03 -14.17 13.92
C GLY A 25 -12.11 -15.31 14.33
N PHE A 26 -11.64 -15.36 15.58
CA PHE A 26 -10.86 -16.51 16.09
C PHE A 26 -11.64 -17.83 16.04
N PHE A 27 -12.97 -17.77 16.10
CA PHE A 27 -13.86 -18.94 16.22
C PHE A 27 -14.69 -19.18 14.96
N ALA A 28 -15.11 -18.12 14.25
CA ALA A 28 -16.04 -18.19 13.12
C ALA A 28 -15.47 -17.59 11.81
N GLY A 29 -14.16 -17.71 11.62
CA GLY A 29 -13.42 -16.91 10.67
C GLY A 29 -13.65 -17.19 9.19
N GLU A 30 -13.96 -18.40 8.78
CA GLU A 30 -14.23 -18.70 7.36
C GLU A 30 -15.42 -17.93 6.81
N ARG A 31 -16.46 -17.73 7.61
CA ARG A 31 -17.62 -16.95 7.20
C ARG A 31 -17.26 -15.49 6.90
N TYR A 32 -16.41 -14.89 7.74
CA TYR A 32 -15.95 -13.51 7.51
C TYR A 32 -15.08 -13.40 6.28
N LEU A 33 -14.22 -14.40 6.04
CA LEU A 33 -13.33 -14.40 4.88
C LEU A 33 -14.13 -14.53 3.57
N LYS A 34 -15.06 -15.49 3.48
CA LYS A 34 -15.93 -15.67 2.31
C LYS A 34 -16.78 -14.42 2.02
N LYS A 35 -17.31 -13.80 3.09
CA LYS A 35 -18.06 -12.54 2.96
C LYS A 35 -17.19 -11.43 2.41
N LEU A 36 -16.00 -11.23 2.99
CA LEU A 36 -15.05 -10.21 2.56
C LEU A 36 -14.62 -10.41 1.11
N GLU A 37 -14.34 -11.65 0.72
CA GLU A 37 -14.00 -12.01 -0.66
C GLU A 37 -15.09 -11.59 -1.64
N LYS A 38 -16.34 -11.98 -1.36
CA LYS A 38 -17.48 -11.60 -2.18
C LYS A 38 -17.62 -10.09 -2.29
N GLU A 39 -17.59 -9.37 -1.17
CA GLU A 39 -17.72 -7.92 -1.14
C GLU A 39 -16.60 -7.21 -1.92
N ILE A 40 -15.36 -7.70 -1.86
CA ILE A 40 -14.23 -7.14 -2.61
C ILE A 40 -14.40 -7.44 -4.10
N LYS A 41 -14.78 -8.66 -4.50
CA LYS A 41 -15.07 -9.01 -5.90
C LYS A 41 -16.13 -8.09 -6.48
N ASP A 42 -17.25 -7.95 -5.80
CA ASP A 42 -18.38 -7.12 -6.25
C ASP A 42 -17.99 -5.63 -6.33
N HIS A 43 -17.22 -5.12 -5.36
CA HIS A 43 -16.86 -3.70 -5.31
C HIS A 43 -15.84 -3.30 -6.36
N PHE A 44 -14.84 -4.15 -6.61
CA PHE A 44 -13.75 -3.87 -7.58
C PHE A 44 -14.06 -4.41 -8.99
N GLY A 45 -15.09 -5.21 -9.17
CA GLY A 45 -15.46 -5.82 -10.45
C GLY A 45 -14.40 -6.81 -10.94
N VAL A 46 -13.85 -7.62 -10.05
CA VAL A 46 -12.77 -8.58 -10.34
C VAL A 46 -13.23 -10.02 -10.16
N ARG A 47 -12.70 -10.93 -10.98
CA ARG A 47 -13.03 -12.35 -10.90
C ARG A 47 -12.32 -13.06 -9.75
N TYR A 48 -11.09 -12.68 -9.47
CA TYR A 48 -10.22 -13.34 -8.50
C TYR A 48 -9.77 -12.39 -7.42
N VAL A 49 -9.86 -12.85 -6.17
CA VAL A 49 -9.43 -12.11 -4.98
C VAL A 49 -8.78 -13.08 -3.99
N TRP A 50 -7.63 -12.72 -3.46
CA TRP A 50 -6.97 -13.46 -2.38
C TRP A 50 -6.49 -12.52 -1.29
N PHE A 51 -6.33 -13.08 -0.10
CA PHE A 51 -5.90 -12.35 1.08
C PHE A 51 -4.65 -13.01 1.68
N VAL A 52 -3.67 -12.17 2.02
CA VAL A 52 -2.39 -12.59 2.60
C VAL A 52 -2.00 -11.70 3.78
N SER A 53 -0.97 -12.10 4.52
CA SER A 53 -0.56 -11.48 5.78
C SER A 53 -0.11 -10.01 5.69
N SER A 54 0.27 -9.49 4.52
CA SER A 54 0.69 -8.10 4.33
C SER A 54 0.73 -7.70 2.85
N GLY A 55 0.83 -6.39 2.56
CA GLY A 55 1.06 -5.91 1.19
C GLY A 55 2.40 -6.43 0.60
N LYS A 56 3.47 -6.54 1.41
CA LYS A 56 4.73 -7.19 0.97
C LYS A 56 4.51 -8.65 0.60
N ALA A 57 3.71 -9.39 1.37
CA ALA A 57 3.38 -10.76 1.07
C ALA A 57 2.54 -10.89 -0.21
N ALA A 58 1.61 -9.95 -0.46
CA ALA A 58 0.84 -9.91 -1.70
C ALA A 58 1.77 -9.72 -2.91
N LEU A 59 2.64 -8.73 -2.85
CA LEU A 59 3.61 -8.48 -3.91
C LEU A 59 4.53 -9.69 -4.16
N TYR A 60 5.05 -10.30 -3.09
CA TYR A 60 5.87 -11.52 -3.18
C TYR A 60 5.14 -12.66 -3.89
N VAL A 61 3.90 -12.95 -3.49
CA VAL A 61 3.08 -14.02 -4.08
C VAL A 61 2.83 -13.76 -5.57
N ILE A 62 2.47 -12.53 -5.93
CA ILE A 62 2.27 -12.14 -7.33
C ILE A 62 3.54 -12.34 -8.14
N LEU A 63 4.69 -11.86 -7.65
CA LEU A 63 5.98 -11.98 -8.35
C LEU A 63 6.37 -13.44 -8.57
N ARG A 64 6.15 -14.31 -7.60
CA ARG A 64 6.36 -15.76 -7.72
C ARG A 64 5.44 -16.37 -8.79
N ALA A 65 4.16 -15.98 -8.76
CA ALA A 65 3.17 -16.43 -9.74
C ALA A 65 3.53 -15.98 -11.16
N LEU A 66 3.89 -14.70 -11.36
CA LEU A 66 4.29 -14.19 -12.67
C LEU A 66 5.57 -14.86 -13.18
N ARG A 67 6.56 -15.08 -12.30
CA ARG A 67 7.79 -15.81 -12.66
C ARG A 67 7.51 -17.24 -13.12
N SER A 68 6.54 -17.93 -12.51
CA SER A 68 6.16 -19.29 -12.95
C SER A 68 5.54 -19.31 -14.35
N LEU A 69 4.96 -18.20 -14.81
CA LEU A 69 4.40 -18.05 -16.16
C LEU A 69 5.45 -17.65 -17.20
N LYS A 70 6.52 -16.96 -16.78
CA LYS A 70 7.63 -16.51 -17.65
C LYS A 70 8.97 -16.73 -16.94
N PRO A 71 9.46 -17.98 -16.84
CA PRO A 71 10.62 -18.34 -16.01
C PRO A 71 11.94 -17.69 -16.51
N ASP A 72 12.03 -17.41 -17.80
CA ASP A 72 13.22 -16.79 -18.41
C ASP A 72 13.36 -15.28 -18.12
N ARG A 73 12.34 -14.66 -17.54
CA ARG A 73 12.35 -13.24 -17.18
C ARG A 73 12.63 -13.07 -15.69
N THR A 74 13.64 -12.28 -15.36
CA THR A 74 14.17 -12.15 -14.00
C THR A 74 14.15 -10.75 -13.43
N GLU A 75 13.86 -9.72 -14.24
CA GLU A 75 13.86 -8.34 -13.81
C GLU A 75 12.46 -7.79 -13.53
N VAL A 76 12.35 -6.97 -12.50
CA VAL A 76 11.15 -6.21 -12.18
C VAL A 76 11.47 -4.72 -12.24
N LEU A 77 10.82 -4.02 -13.16
CA LEU A 77 11.01 -2.57 -13.35
C LEU A 77 10.10 -1.80 -12.40
N ILE A 78 10.70 -0.97 -11.56
CA ILE A 78 10.00 -0.15 -10.56
C ILE A 78 10.42 1.33 -10.65
N PRO A 79 9.59 2.26 -10.14
CA PRO A 79 10.00 3.66 -10.01
C PRO A 79 11.20 3.79 -9.08
N ALA A 80 12.18 4.64 -9.44
CA ALA A 80 13.36 4.91 -8.61
C ALA A 80 13.00 5.53 -7.24
N TYR A 81 11.82 6.11 -7.13
CA TYR A 81 11.28 6.62 -5.86
C TYR A 81 9.96 5.91 -5.52
N THR A 82 10.01 4.93 -4.65
CA THR A 82 8.85 4.17 -4.17
C THR A 82 9.08 3.63 -2.76
N CYS A 83 8.13 2.85 -2.25
CA CYS A 83 8.23 2.21 -0.92
C CYS A 83 9.30 1.10 -0.91
N PHE A 84 10.20 1.10 0.08
CA PHE A 84 11.22 0.07 0.26
C PHE A 84 10.65 -1.35 0.44
N SER A 85 9.35 -1.47 0.69
CA SER A 85 8.66 -2.76 0.66
C SER A 85 8.64 -3.40 -0.73
N VAL A 86 8.72 -2.59 -1.80
CA VAL A 86 8.68 -3.08 -3.19
C VAL A 86 9.98 -3.84 -3.51
N PRO A 87 11.17 -3.21 -3.45
CA PRO A 87 12.42 -3.93 -3.68
C PRO A 87 12.64 -5.08 -2.68
N SER A 88 12.18 -4.94 -1.42
CA SER A 88 12.24 -6.03 -0.44
C SER A 88 11.51 -7.30 -0.92
N ALA A 89 10.34 -7.14 -1.53
CA ALA A 89 9.56 -8.28 -2.04
C ALA A 89 10.17 -8.86 -3.32
N ILE A 90 10.71 -8.01 -4.20
CA ILE A 90 11.37 -8.43 -5.45
C ILE A 90 12.59 -9.30 -5.13
N VAL A 91 13.51 -8.80 -4.32
CA VAL A 91 14.73 -9.54 -3.92
C VAL A 91 14.37 -10.84 -3.22
N ARG A 92 13.38 -10.84 -2.32
CA ARG A 92 12.91 -12.06 -1.68
C ARG A 92 12.33 -13.09 -2.66
N ALA A 93 11.68 -12.64 -3.73
CA ALA A 93 11.16 -13.53 -4.77
C ALA A 93 12.26 -14.12 -5.66
N GLY A 94 13.53 -13.75 -5.43
CA GLY A 94 14.68 -14.17 -6.23
C GLY A 94 14.71 -13.48 -7.60
N LEU A 95 14.20 -12.25 -7.67
CA LEU A 95 14.16 -11.40 -8.86
C LEU A 95 15.07 -10.20 -8.68
N GLU A 96 15.47 -9.60 -9.79
CA GLU A 96 16.33 -8.43 -9.84
C GLU A 96 15.49 -7.15 -9.92
N VAL A 97 15.95 -6.11 -9.24
CA VAL A 97 15.32 -4.79 -9.27
C VAL A 97 15.93 -4.01 -10.43
N ALA A 98 15.11 -3.60 -11.40
CA ALA A 98 15.44 -2.61 -12.40
C ALA A 98 14.75 -1.30 -12.07
N LEU A 99 15.42 -0.16 -12.27
CA LEU A 99 14.91 1.16 -11.93
C LEU A 99 14.60 1.96 -13.19
N CYS A 100 13.50 2.68 -13.17
CA CYS A 100 13.21 3.76 -14.11
C CYS A 100 13.02 5.04 -13.31
N ASP A 101 13.56 6.13 -13.80
CA ASP A 101 13.42 7.42 -13.13
C ASP A 101 11.97 7.91 -13.14
N VAL A 102 11.67 8.86 -12.28
CA VAL A 102 10.33 9.38 -12.06
C VAL A 102 10.27 10.86 -12.39
N ASP A 103 9.14 11.28 -12.93
CA ASP A 103 8.80 12.70 -13.01
C ASP A 103 8.59 13.27 -11.60
N ALA A 104 9.30 14.33 -11.26
CA ALA A 104 9.29 14.91 -9.92
C ALA A 104 7.94 15.56 -9.56
N SER A 105 7.14 15.94 -10.54
CA SER A 105 5.85 16.60 -10.32
C SER A 105 4.71 15.62 -10.06
N SER A 106 4.76 14.45 -10.68
CA SER A 106 3.73 13.42 -10.60
C SER A 106 4.11 12.22 -9.73
N PHE A 107 5.40 11.98 -9.50
CA PHE A 107 5.96 10.75 -8.92
C PHE A 107 5.70 9.49 -9.77
N ASP A 108 5.31 9.67 -11.01
CA ASP A 108 5.08 8.59 -11.96
C ASP A 108 6.36 8.27 -12.73
N PHE A 109 6.38 7.17 -13.45
CA PHE A 109 7.49 6.88 -14.37
C PHE A 109 7.70 8.05 -15.34
N ASP A 110 8.97 8.37 -15.60
CA ASP A 110 9.32 9.21 -16.74
C ASP A 110 8.91 8.48 -18.03
N GLY A 111 7.90 9.02 -18.73
CA GLY A 111 7.32 8.38 -19.91
C GLY A 111 8.31 8.21 -21.07
N ALA A 112 9.33 9.09 -21.18
CA ALA A 112 10.35 8.99 -22.21
C ALA A 112 11.39 7.89 -21.92
N LEU A 113 11.56 7.56 -20.63
CA LEU A 113 12.52 6.56 -20.18
C LEU A 113 11.89 5.17 -20.04
N LEU A 114 10.60 5.07 -19.71
CA LEU A 114 9.93 3.80 -19.43
C LEU A 114 10.15 2.77 -20.53
N GLY A 115 9.87 3.14 -21.79
CA GLY A 115 10.03 2.23 -22.93
C GLY A 115 11.49 1.79 -23.15
N LYS A 116 12.47 2.65 -22.85
CA LYS A 116 13.90 2.35 -22.96
C LYS A 116 14.40 1.45 -21.84
N SER A 117 13.76 1.51 -20.67
CA SER A 117 14.13 0.72 -19.48
C SER A 117 13.63 -0.73 -19.55
N ILE A 118 12.64 -1.03 -20.39
CA ILE A 118 12.13 -2.38 -20.60
C ILE A 118 13.03 -3.15 -21.57
N ASN A 119 13.50 -4.33 -21.16
CA ASN A 119 14.34 -5.23 -21.94
C ASN A 119 13.79 -6.67 -21.95
N LYS A 120 14.49 -7.59 -22.62
CA LYS A 120 14.07 -9.00 -22.76
C LYS A 120 13.99 -9.75 -21.43
N ARG A 121 14.71 -9.30 -20.39
CA ARG A 121 14.69 -9.88 -19.03
C ARG A 121 13.56 -9.34 -18.17
N THR A 122 12.89 -8.27 -18.58
CA THR A 122 11.82 -7.62 -17.80
C THR A 122 10.60 -8.53 -17.69
N LEU A 123 10.30 -8.99 -16.49
CA LEU A 123 9.13 -9.81 -16.15
C LEU A 123 7.87 -8.95 -16.05
N CYS A 124 7.95 -7.90 -15.26
CA CYS A 124 6.84 -6.97 -15.07
C CYS A 124 7.32 -5.56 -14.77
N VAL A 125 6.43 -4.61 -15.03
CA VAL A 125 6.53 -3.20 -14.61
C VAL A 125 5.57 -3.01 -13.43
N VAL A 126 6.01 -2.26 -12.39
CA VAL A 126 5.22 -2.01 -11.18
C VAL A 126 4.91 -0.52 -11.06
N PRO A 127 3.89 0.02 -11.77
CA PRO A 127 3.41 1.37 -11.52
C PRO A 127 2.86 1.47 -10.10
N SER A 128 3.22 2.56 -9.41
CA SER A 128 2.81 2.78 -8.02
C SER A 128 1.92 4.01 -7.92
N HIS A 129 0.72 3.85 -7.38
CA HIS A 129 -0.16 4.98 -7.05
C HIS A 129 0.31 5.63 -5.74
N LEU A 130 1.46 6.28 -5.82
CA LEU A 130 2.17 6.81 -4.67
C LEU A 130 1.35 7.93 -4.01
N PHE A 131 1.30 7.96 -2.69
CA PHE A 131 0.50 8.91 -1.90
C PHE A 131 -1.03 8.83 -2.13
N GLY A 132 -1.52 7.88 -2.92
CA GLY A 132 -2.90 7.81 -3.38
C GLY A 132 -3.18 8.68 -4.61
N ILE A 133 -2.14 9.10 -5.32
CA ILE A 133 -2.21 9.81 -6.60
C ILE A 133 -2.26 8.75 -7.72
N PRO A 134 -3.23 8.83 -8.65
CA PRO A 134 -3.30 7.90 -9.77
C PRO A 134 -2.11 8.02 -10.69
N SER A 135 -1.42 6.91 -10.96
CA SER A 135 -0.39 6.80 -11.99
C SER A 135 -1.03 6.83 -13.40
N ALA A 136 -0.26 7.25 -14.41
CA ALA A 136 -0.67 7.30 -15.82
C ALA A 136 -0.71 5.89 -16.44
N MET A 137 -1.64 5.07 -15.97
CA MET A 137 -1.73 3.64 -16.30
C MET A 137 -1.86 3.34 -17.78
N GLU A 138 -2.54 4.20 -18.53
CA GLU A 138 -2.85 3.98 -19.95
C GLU A 138 -1.54 3.82 -20.75
N GLY A 139 -0.61 4.75 -20.62
CA GLY A 139 0.69 4.67 -21.31
C GLY A 139 1.55 3.49 -20.85
N VAL A 140 1.52 3.17 -19.56
CA VAL A 140 2.25 2.01 -19.01
C VAL A 140 1.71 0.70 -19.57
N VAL A 141 0.37 0.53 -19.60
CA VAL A 141 -0.29 -0.69 -20.11
C VAL A 141 0.02 -0.89 -21.60
N ASP A 142 -0.05 0.17 -22.40
CA ASP A 142 0.17 0.06 -23.85
C ASP A 142 1.63 -0.32 -24.16
N ILE A 143 2.60 0.35 -23.54
CA ILE A 143 4.03 0.03 -23.69
C ILE A 143 4.34 -1.41 -23.25
N CYS A 144 3.76 -1.86 -22.14
CA CYS A 144 3.99 -3.22 -21.62
C CYS A 144 3.34 -4.29 -22.51
N ARG A 145 2.17 -4.01 -23.05
CA ARG A 145 1.45 -4.94 -23.97
C ARG A 145 2.25 -5.19 -25.24
N GLU A 146 2.81 -4.12 -25.87
CA GLU A 146 3.64 -4.23 -27.06
C GLU A 146 4.87 -5.12 -26.84
N ARG A 147 5.40 -5.17 -25.63
CA ARG A 147 6.60 -5.94 -25.24
C ARG A 147 6.28 -7.26 -24.55
N ALA A 148 5.02 -7.60 -24.45
CA ALA A 148 4.55 -8.77 -23.70
C ALA A 148 5.12 -8.83 -22.27
N VAL A 149 5.15 -7.69 -21.56
CA VAL A 149 5.57 -7.53 -20.15
C VAL A 149 4.34 -7.38 -19.29
N PHE A 150 4.30 -8.03 -18.12
CA PHE A 150 3.18 -7.88 -17.20
C PHE A 150 3.14 -6.51 -16.54
N VAL A 151 1.93 -6.00 -16.27
CA VAL A 151 1.70 -4.81 -15.44
C VAL A 151 1.17 -5.24 -14.08
N LEU A 152 2.00 -5.06 -13.03
CA LEU A 152 1.64 -5.32 -11.64
C LEU A 152 1.33 -3.99 -10.96
N GLU A 153 0.06 -3.70 -10.73
CA GLU A 153 -0.41 -2.41 -10.22
C GLU A 153 -0.28 -2.31 -8.69
N ASP A 154 0.63 -1.45 -8.20
CA ASP A 154 0.76 -1.15 -6.77
C ASP A 154 -0.28 -0.12 -6.33
N ALA A 155 -1.44 -0.60 -5.92
CA ALA A 155 -2.51 0.21 -5.34
C ALA A 155 -2.52 0.19 -3.79
N ALA A 156 -1.40 -0.15 -3.15
CA ALA A 156 -1.29 -0.22 -1.68
C ALA A 156 -1.62 1.10 -0.97
N GLN A 157 -1.58 2.22 -1.65
CA GLN A 157 -1.90 3.55 -1.12
C GLN A 157 -3.17 4.17 -1.73
N ALA A 158 -3.81 3.51 -2.70
CA ALA A 158 -4.87 4.08 -3.50
C ALA A 158 -6.18 3.27 -3.52
N MET A 159 -6.39 2.38 -2.53
CA MET A 159 -7.63 1.62 -2.44
C MET A 159 -8.85 2.56 -2.42
N GLY A 160 -9.83 2.32 -3.30
CA GLY A 160 -11.04 3.14 -3.41
C GLY A 160 -10.92 4.37 -4.31
N VAL A 161 -9.77 4.58 -4.95
CA VAL A 161 -9.57 5.65 -5.93
C VAL A 161 -9.91 5.15 -7.34
N ARG A 162 -10.40 6.05 -8.20
CA ARG A 162 -10.73 5.76 -9.60
C ARG A 162 -9.92 6.66 -10.53
N ARG A 163 -9.61 6.12 -11.72
CA ARG A 163 -9.08 6.86 -12.86
C ARG A 163 -9.82 6.43 -14.13
N GLY A 164 -10.32 7.37 -14.91
CA GLY A 164 -11.07 7.06 -16.12
C GLY A 164 -12.26 6.08 -15.90
N GLY A 165 -12.95 6.20 -14.77
CA GLY A 165 -14.06 5.31 -14.40
C GLY A 165 -13.64 3.95 -13.83
N LYS A 166 -12.38 3.52 -14.01
CA LYS A 166 -11.83 2.25 -13.49
C LYS A 166 -11.30 2.38 -12.08
N MET A 167 -11.46 1.35 -11.26
CA MET A 167 -10.85 1.29 -9.93
C MET A 167 -9.36 1.07 -10.04
N LEU A 168 -8.54 1.85 -9.31
CA LEU A 168 -7.12 1.58 -9.19
C LEU A 168 -6.88 0.23 -8.52
N GLY A 169 -5.87 -0.49 -8.99
CA GLY A 169 -5.59 -1.88 -8.62
C GLY A 169 -6.24 -2.89 -9.56
N THR A 170 -7.05 -2.45 -10.56
CA THR A 170 -7.74 -3.34 -11.51
C THR A 170 -7.46 -3.01 -12.98
N ILE A 171 -6.54 -2.10 -13.26
CA ILE A 171 -6.22 -1.63 -14.62
C ILE A 171 -5.09 -2.47 -15.24
N GLY A 172 -4.11 -2.88 -14.44
CA GLY A 172 -3.05 -3.78 -14.86
C GLY A 172 -3.49 -5.25 -14.98
N ASP A 173 -2.57 -6.14 -15.31
CA ASP A 173 -2.83 -7.58 -15.38
C ASP A 173 -3.16 -8.18 -14.01
N VAL A 174 -2.55 -7.64 -12.96
CA VAL A 174 -2.75 -8.00 -11.56
C VAL A 174 -2.48 -6.77 -10.70
N GLY A 175 -3.23 -6.60 -9.62
CA GLY A 175 -3.00 -5.53 -8.67
C GLY A 175 -3.04 -6.01 -7.23
N PHE A 176 -2.55 -5.16 -6.33
CA PHE A 176 -2.66 -5.44 -4.90
C PHE A 176 -2.94 -4.21 -4.06
N PHE A 177 -3.59 -4.46 -2.92
CA PHE A 177 -3.84 -3.46 -1.89
C PHE A 177 -3.17 -3.87 -0.58
N SER A 178 -2.86 -2.89 0.26
CA SER A 178 -2.35 -3.10 1.60
C SER A 178 -3.38 -2.72 2.66
N LEU A 179 -3.59 -3.61 3.62
CA LEU A 179 -4.41 -3.38 4.82
C LEU A 179 -3.53 -3.10 6.05
N GLY A 180 -2.30 -2.66 5.81
CA GLY A 180 -1.35 -2.29 6.86
C GLY A 180 -1.73 -1.00 7.58
N ARG A 181 -0.99 -0.70 8.64
CA ARG A 181 -1.17 0.52 9.43
C ARG A 181 -1.10 1.78 8.56
N GLY A 182 -2.03 2.71 8.78
CA GLY A 182 -2.09 4.00 8.06
C GLY A 182 -2.55 3.92 6.61
N LYS A 183 -2.97 2.76 6.11
CA LYS A 183 -3.61 2.60 4.79
C LYS A 183 -5.08 3.06 4.83
N PRO A 184 -5.75 3.24 3.66
CA PRO A 184 -7.15 3.68 3.64
C PRO A 184 -8.07 2.81 4.49
N VAL A 185 -7.87 1.50 4.44
CA VAL A 185 -8.47 0.52 5.36
C VAL A 185 -7.35 -0.24 6.04
N THR A 186 -7.49 -0.50 7.33
CA THR A 186 -6.52 -1.32 8.06
C THR A 186 -7.20 -2.40 8.90
N CYS A 187 -6.52 -3.54 9.03
CA CYS A 187 -6.75 -4.57 10.05
C CYS A 187 -5.44 -4.87 10.80
N GLY A 188 -4.55 -3.86 10.90
CA GLY A 188 -3.23 -3.97 11.49
C GLY A 188 -2.16 -4.39 10.50
N SER A 189 -2.39 -5.45 9.77
CA SER A 189 -1.57 -5.99 8.68
C SER A 189 -2.48 -6.76 7.72
N GLY A 190 -2.11 -6.85 6.46
CA GLY A 190 -2.86 -7.60 5.45
C GLY A 190 -2.54 -7.10 4.04
N GLY A 191 -2.79 -7.95 3.06
CA GLY A 191 -2.71 -7.65 1.64
C GLY A 191 -3.85 -8.31 0.89
N ILE A 192 -4.32 -7.66 -0.17
CA ILE A 192 -5.34 -8.18 -1.09
C ILE A 192 -4.68 -8.26 -2.46
N ILE A 193 -4.84 -9.39 -3.14
CA ILE A 193 -4.42 -9.60 -4.53
C ILE A 193 -5.69 -9.66 -5.37
N VAL A 194 -5.70 -9.00 -6.51
CA VAL A 194 -6.85 -8.97 -7.44
C VAL A 194 -6.39 -9.15 -8.88
N THR A 195 -7.13 -9.92 -9.67
CA THR A 195 -6.91 -10.05 -11.12
C THR A 195 -8.16 -10.54 -11.84
N ASN A 196 -8.20 -10.29 -13.14
CA ASN A 196 -9.19 -10.87 -14.05
C ASN A 196 -8.60 -11.95 -14.98
N SER A 197 -7.29 -12.22 -14.90
CA SER A 197 -6.58 -13.21 -15.70
C SER A 197 -6.67 -14.60 -15.09
N ASP A 198 -7.20 -15.56 -15.83
CA ASP A 198 -7.30 -16.96 -15.39
C ASP A 198 -5.91 -17.59 -15.20
N ALA A 199 -4.96 -17.27 -16.10
CA ALA A 199 -3.59 -17.78 -16.01
C ALA A 199 -2.87 -17.29 -14.74
N ILE A 200 -2.98 -15.98 -14.45
CA ILE A 200 -2.40 -15.40 -13.22
C ILE A 200 -3.14 -15.94 -11.99
N GLY A 201 -4.48 -16.05 -12.06
CA GLY A 201 -5.30 -16.62 -11.01
C GLY A 201 -4.83 -18.03 -10.60
N SER A 202 -4.71 -18.92 -11.57
CA SER A 202 -4.23 -20.27 -11.34
C SER A 202 -2.79 -20.33 -10.79
N ALA A 203 -1.92 -19.40 -11.22
CA ALA A 203 -0.55 -19.30 -10.70
C ALA A 203 -0.54 -18.81 -9.25
N VAL A 204 -1.37 -17.84 -8.91
CA VAL A 204 -1.51 -17.34 -7.53
C VAL A 204 -2.07 -18.42 -6.60
N ASP A 205 -3.06 -19.19 -7.05
CA ASP A 205 -3.61 -20.32 -6.27
C ASP A 205 -2.53 -21.35 -5.92
N ARG A 206 -1.66 -21.70 -6.87
CA ARG A 206 -0.52 -22.61 -6.63
C ARG A 206 0.44 -22.05 -5.56
N GLU A 207 0.81 -20.79 -5.64
CA GLU A 207 1.69 -20.16 -4.63
C GLU A 207 1.02 -20.10 -3.25
N LEU A 208 -0.28 -19.81 -3.19
CA LEU A 208 -1.02 -19.72 -1.93
C LEU A 208 -1.24 -21.10 -1.28
N SER A 209 -1.32 -22.19 -2.06
CA SER A 209 -1.54 -23.53 -1.51
C SER A 209 -0.45 -23.93 -0.53
N SER A 210 0.79 -23.48 -0.75
CA SER A 210 1.96 -23.75 0.08
C SER A 210 2.07 -22.83 1.33
N LEU A 211 1.28 -21.76 1.42
CA LEU A 211 1.43 -20.81 2.49
C LEU A 211 0.77 -21.27 3.79
N PRO A 212 1.47 -21.13 4.93
CA PRO A 212 0.93 -21.49 6.23
C PRO A 212 -0.16 -20.53 6.69
N LEU A 213 -1.13 -21.05 7.45
CA LEU A 213 -2.04 -20.23 8.24
C LEU A 213 -1.34 -19.77 9.52
N PRO A 214 -1.59 -18.52 9.97
CA PRO A 214 -1.03 -18.03 11.23
C PRO A 214 -1.65 -18.80 12.42
N GLY A 215 -0.80 -19.34 13.29
CA GLY A 215 -1.25 -20.02 14.52
C GLY A 215 -2.00 -19.09 15.47
N LYS A 216 -2.79 -19.66 16.37
CA LYS A 216 -3.65 -18.93 17.33
C LYS A 216 -2.89 -17.91 18.19
N ALA A 217 -1.71 -18.28 18.71
CA ALA A 217 -0.89 -17.38 19.52
C ALA A 217 -0.42 -16.15 18.70
N ARG A 218 -0.06 -16.33 17.44
CA ARG A 218 0.29 -15.23 16.55
C ARG A 218 -0.91 -14.33 16.29
N GLN A 219 -2.07 -14.89 16.00
CA GLN A 219 -3.30 -14.13 15.80
C GLN A 219 -3.64 -13.30 17.05
N ALA A 220 -3.57 -13.88 18.25
CA ALA A 220 -3.82 -13.18 19.51
C ALA A 220 -2.84 -12.00 19.70
N ARG A 221 -1.55 -12.21 19.46
CA ARG A 221 -0.55 -11.14 19.52
C ARG A 221 -0.83 -10.01 18.53
N GLU A 222 -1.19 -10.34 17.29
CA GLU A 222 -1.54 -9.33 16.29
C GLU A 222 -2.84 -8.59 16.66
N TYR A 223 -3.83 -9.27 17.22
CA TYR A 223 -5.04 -8.64 17.72
C TYR A 223 -4.76 -7.63 18.85
N ILE A 224 -3.94 -8.00 19.83
CA ILE A 224 -3.52 -7.10 20.93
C ILE A 224 -2.81 -5.86 20.35
N LYS A 225 -1.92 -6.04 19.38
CA LYS A 225 -1.27 -4.92 18.69
C LYS A 225 -2.27 -4.01 17.99
N VAL A 226 -3.30 -4.56 17.36
CA VAL A 226 -4.35 -3.78 16.68
C VAL A 226 -5.16 -2.97 17.69
N VAL A 227 -5.53 -3.56 18.82
CA VAL A 227 -6.25 -2.86 19.91
C VAL A 227 -5.38 -1.73 20.46
N ALA A 228 -4.11 -2.01 20.79
CA ALA A 228 -3.17 -1.01 21.27
C ALA A 228 -2.98 0.12 20.23
N MET A 229 -2.77 -0.22 18.96
CA MET A 229 -2.68 0.74 17.87
C MET A 229 -3.92 1.63 17.80
N ASN A 230 -5.12 1.06 17.90
CA ASN A 230 -6.38 1.79 17.81
C ASN A 230 -6.57 2.75 18.99
N LEU A 231 -6.06 2.39 20.17
CA LEU A 231 -6.05 3.25 21.34
C LEU A 231 -5.04 4.40 21.18
N PHE A 232 -3.80 4.06 20.85
CA PHE A 232 -2.69 5.02 20.81
C PHE A 232 -2.65 5.90 19.56
N ILE A 233 -3.45 5.64 18.51
CA ILE A 233 -3.52 6.53 17.33
C ILE A 233 -4.23 7.86 17.63
N ARG A 234 -4.92 7.95 18.77
CA ARG A 234 -5.61 9.17 19.21
C ARG A 234 -4.60 10.28 19.49
N PRO A 235 -4.83 11.54 19.03
CA PRO A 235 -3.86 12.63 19.14
C PRO A 235 -3.35 12.92 20.55
N ARG A 236 -4.16 12.65 21.59
CA ARG A 236 -3.77 12.82 23.01
C ARG A 236 -2.81 11.74 23.49
N LEU A 237 -2.83 10.56 22.88
CA LEU A 237 -2.05 9.40 23.31
C LEU A 237 -0.88 9.09 22.36
N TYR A 238 -0.93 9.58 21.12
CA TYR A 238 0.05 9.23 20.09
C TYR A 238 1.48 9.68 20.42
N SER A 239 1.65 10.71 21.24
CA SER A 239 2.96 11.15 21.72
C SER A 239 3.72 10.07 22.47
N LEU A 240 3.02 9.15 23.16
CA LEU A 240 3.64 8.06 23.91
C LEU A 240 4.38 7.06 22.99
N PRO A 241 3.72 6.38 22.03
CA PRO A 241 4.44 5.50 21.11
C PRO A 241 5.40 6.23 20.18
N ALA A 242 5.11 7.49 19.82
CA ALA A 242 6.00 8.29 18.97
C ALA A 242 7.33 8.65 19.64
N ALA A 243 7.38 8.66 20.97
CA ALA A 243 8.60 8.87 21.75
C ALA A 243 9.47 7.62 21.87
N LEU A 244 9.00 6.43 21.47
CA LEU A 244 9.70 5.16 21.55
C LEU A 244 10.42 4.85 20.23
N PRO A 245 11.73 5.09 20.11
CA PRO A 245 12.46 5.00 18.84
C PRO A 245 12.49 3.57 18.26
N PHE A 246 12.44 2.55 19.12
CA PHE A 246 12.43 1.14 18.71
C PHE A 246 11.14 0.71 18.01
N LEU A 247 10.04 1.48 18.09
CA LEU A 247 8.81 1.19 17.36
C LEU A 247 8.90 1.56 15.88
N HIS A 248 9.91 2.30 15.46
CA HIS A 248 10.14 2.73 14.06
C HIS A 248 8.88 3.24 13.35
N LEU A 249 8.02 3.99 14.08
CA LEU A 249 6.73 4.44 13.56
C LEU A 249 6.90 5.38 12.36
N GLY A 250 6.24 5.02 11.26
CA GLY A 250 6.28 5.81 10.02
C GLY A 250 7.54 5.63 9.19
N ARG A 251 8.48 4.79 9.60
CA ARG A 251 9.66 4.45 8.79
C ARG A 251 9.39 3.22 7.93
N THR A 252 9.88 3.27 6.69
CA THR A 252 9.98 2.10 5.82
C THR A 252 11.43 1.65 5.80
N VAL A 253 11.65 0.34 5.84
CA VAL A 253 12.99 -0.26 5.88
C VAL A 253 13.04 -1.34 4.82
N PHE A 254 14.16 -1.41 4.11
CA PHE A 254 14.47 -2.54 3.26
C PHE A 254 14.70 -3.77 4.14
N ASP A 255 13.86 -4.78 3.97
CA ASP A 255 13.92 -6.01 4.74
C ASP A 255 13.31 -7.15 3.92
N THR A 256 14.11 -8.14 3.59
CA THR A 256 13.71 -9.33 2.83
C THR A 256 13.18 -10.45 3.73
N ARG A 257 13.32 -10.35 5.05
CA ARG A 257 12.91 -11.36 6.04
C ARG A 257 11.56 -11.01 6.67
N PHE A 258 10.50 -10.92 5.87
CA PHE A 258 9.14 -10.69 6.34
C PHE A 258 8.28 -11.96 6.27
N PRO A 259 7.28 -12.15 7.13
CA PRO A 259 6.43 -13.32 7.07
C PRO A 259 5.52 -13.29 5.83
N VAL A 260 5.46 -14.42 5.11
CA VAL A 260 4.51 -14.68 4.04
C VAL A 260 3.59 -15.79 4.50
N MET A 261 2.32 -15.47 4.71
CA MET A 261 1.31 -16.36 5.29
C MET A 261 -0.05 -16.03 4.69
N ARG A 262 -0.99 -16.96 4.80
CA ARG A 262 -2.40 -16.68 4.50
C ARG A 262 -2.96 -15.63 5.46
N PHE A 263 -4.03 -14.98 5.04
CA PHE A 263 -4.79 -14.05 5.87
C PHE A 263 -5.50 -14.81 6.99
N SER A 264 -5.52 -14.24 8.19
CA SER A 264 -6.16 -14.90 9.31
C SER A 264 -7.67 -14.61 9.38
N PRO A 265 -8.44 -15.55 9.89
CA PRO A 265 -9.84 -15.35 10.18
C PRO A 265 -10.14 -14.13 11.08
N MET A 266 -9.28 -13.89 12.05
CA MET A 266 -9.32 -12.70 12.92
C MET A 266 -9.22 -11.40 12.11
N GLN A 267 -8.29 -11.34 11.15
CA GLN A 267 -8.13 -10.16 10.28
C GLN A 267 -9.37 -9.94 9.41
N ALA A 268 -10.00 -11.01 8.90
CA ALA A 268 -11.26 -10.91 8.16
C ALA A 268 -12.38 -10.30 9.02
N GLY A 269 -12.47 -10.69 10.29
CA GLY A 269 -13.40 -10.08 11.25
C GLY A 269 -13.17 -8.59 11.44
N LEU A 270 -11.90 -8.14 11.51
CA LEU A 270 -11.52 -6.72 11.61
C LEU A 270 -11.86 -5.91 10.35
N CYS A 271 -12.07 -6.57 9.21
CA CYS A 271 -12.44 -5.92 7.95
C CYS A 271 -13.95 -5.81 7.72
N THR A 272 -14.81 -6.21 8.66
CA THR A 272 -16.25 -6.36 8.39
C THR A 272 -16.94 -5.05 7.96
N THR A 273 -16.46 -3.89 8.37
CA THR A 273 -17.00 -2.57 7.95
C THR A 273 -16.07 -1.85 6.99
N TRP A 274 -15.23 -2.59 6.29
CA TRP A 274 -14.16 -2.05 5.44
C TRP A 274 -14.67 -1.02 4.43
N ARG A 275 -15.79 -1.28 3.75
CA ARG A 275 -16.35 -0.41 2.71
C ARG A 275 -16.75 0.95 3.28
N ARG A 276 -17.52 0.98 4.36
CA ARG A 276 -17.91 2.22 5.03
C ARG A 276 -16.68 3.02 5.51
N ARG A 277 -15.67 2.33 6.07
CA ARG A 277 -14.41 2.96 6.49
C ARG A 277 -13.62 3.52 5.31
N LEU A 278 -13.60 2.80 4.18
CA LEU A 278 -12.94 3.23 2.96
C LEU A 278 -13.58 4.52 2.42
N GLU A 279 -14.90 4.50 2.24
CA GLU A 279 -15.67 5.64 1.74
C GLU A 279 -15.47 6.89 2.62
N ALA A 280 -15.60 6.73 3.93
CA ALA A 280 -15.35 7.81 4.88
C ALA A 280 -13.90 8.32 4.84
N ALA A 281 -12.92 7.42 4.77
CA ALA A 281 -11.51 7.80 4.74
C ALA A 281 -11.15 8.56 3.44
N VAL A 282 -11.67 8.13 2.30
CA VAL A 282 -11.44 8.80 1.02
C VAL A 282 -12.10 10.18 1.00
N SER A 283 -13.36 10.29 1.46
CA SER A 283 -14.08 11.56 1.53
C SER A 283 -13.37 12.59 2.38
N VAL A 284 -13.06 12.24 3.64
CA VAL A 284 -12.37 13.13 4.58
C VAL A 284 -10.99 13.57 4.07
N ARG A 285 -10.23 12.65 3.48
CA ARG A 285 -8.90 12.98 2.95
C ARG A 285 -8.95 13.92 1.76
N ARG A 286 -9.91 13.72 0.85
CA ARG A 286 -10.13 14.65 -0.28
C ARG A 286 -10.51 16.04 0.20
N GLU A 287 -11.41 16.14 1.16
CA GLU A 287 -11.81 17.43 1.74
C GLU A 287 -10.59 18.14 2.37
N GLN A 288 -9.84 17.44 3.23
CA GLN A 288 -8.65 18.00 3.87
C GLN A 288 -7.57 18.38 2.86
N ALA A 289 -7.34 17.54 1.84
CA ALA A 289 -6.40 17.86 0.77
C ALA A 289 -6.83 19.10 0.00
N GLY A 290 -8.12 19.25 -0.33
CA GLY A 290 -8.66 20.43 -0.99
C GLY A 290 -8.51 21.71 -0.15
N MET A 291 -8.68 21.63 1.17
CA MET A 291 -8.43 22.75 2.07
C MET A 291 -6.95 23.16 2.06
N LEU A 292 -6.04 22.18 2.18
CA LEU A 292 -4.60 22.46 2.16
C LEU A 292 -4.13 22.96 0.80
N TRP A 293 -4.70 22.45 -0.29
CA TRP A 293 -4.40 22.89 -1.66
C TRP A 293 -4.69 24.38 -1.85
N ARG A 294 -5.80 24.87 -1.31
CA ARG A 294 -6.15 26.30 -1.36
C ARG A 294 -5.30 27.15 -0.42
N ALA A 295 -4.78 26.59 0.67
CA ALA A 295 -4.02 27.32 1.68
C ALA A 295 -2.51 27.36 1.43
N LEU A 296 -1.99 26.43 0.61
CA LEU A 296 -0.58 26.30 0.29
C LEU A 296 -0.31 26.70 -1.17
N ASP A 297 0.96 26.85 -1.51
CA ASP A 297 1.38 27.01 -2.90
C ASP A 297 1.10 25.69 -3.66
N SER A 298 0.04 25.69 -4.46
CA SER A 298 -0.43 24.50 -5.18
C SER A 298 0.57 23.98 -6.22
N ALA A 299 1.44 24.84 -6.75
CA ALA A 299 2.51 24.44 -7.67
C ALA A 299 3.53 23.47 -7.03
N ARG A 300 3.56 23.39 -5.70
CA ARG A 300 4.43 22.48 -4.93
C ARG A 300 3.74 21.22 -4.44
N ILE A 301 2.48 21.03 -4.76
CA ILE A 301 1.71 19.85 -4.37
C ILE A 301 1.53 18.97 -5.59
N ALA A 302 1.98 17.71 -5.51
CA ALA A 302 1.78 16.78 -6.59
C ALA A 302 0.36 16.21 -6.63
N GLY A 303 -0.08 15.86 -7.84
CA GLY A 303 -1.39 15.27 -8.11
C GLY A 303 -2.47 16.32 -8.39
N ASP A 304 -3.71 15.85 -8.50
CA ASP A 304 -4.91 16.65 -8.73
C ASP A 304 -5.93 16.33 -7.62
N PRO A 305 -6.41 17.36 -6.88
CA PRO A 305 -7.34 17.14 -5.77
C PRO A 305 -8.67 16.53 -6.18
N SER A 306 -9.06 16.63 -7.46
CA SER A 306 -10.31 16.03 -7.96
C SER A 306 -10.20 14.52 -8.15
N SER A 307 -9.03 14.00 -8.51
CA SER A 307 -8.80 12.59 -8.86
C SER A 307 -8.07 11.79 -7.79
N ALA A 308 -7.20 12.42 -7.01
CA ALA A 308 -6.39 11.73 -6.00
C ALA A 308 -7.17 11.36 -4.73
N GLY A 309 -6.79 10.24 -4.13
CA GLY A 309 -7.32 9.79 -2.84
C GLY A 309 -6.53 10.30 -1.64
N TYR A 310 -5.40 10.90 -1.87
CA TYR A 310 -4.44 11.47 -0.90
C TYR A 310 -4.33 10.71 0.43
N LEU A 311 -3.71 9.55 0.37
CA LEU A 311 -3.30 8.89 1.61
C LEU A 311 -2.41 9.83 2.43
N ARG A 312 -1.59 10.61 1.74
CA ARG A 312 -0.81 11.75 2.22
C ARG A 312 -0.79 12.81 1.14
N LEU A 313 -0.74 14.07 1.55
CA LEU A 313 -0.54 15.19 0.62
C LEU A 313 0.97 15.44 0.51
N PRO A 314 1.61 15.14 -0.62
CA PRO A 314 3.03 15.42 -0.81
C PRO A 314 3.22 16.92 -1.09
N PHE A 315 4.15 17.54 -0.39
CA PHE A 315 4.54 18.93 -0.59
C PHE A 315 6.04 19.01 -0.87
N MET A 316 6.41 19.54 -2.01
CA MET A 316 7.79 19.71 -2.43
C MET A 316 8.38 21.01 -1.88
N THR A 317 9.62 20.95 -1.42
CA THR A 317 10.33 22.10 -0.89
C THR A 317 11.48 22.50 -1.81
N GLU A 318 11.81 23.77 -1.84
CA GLU A 318 12.87 24.34 -2.67
C GLU A 318 14.26 23.79 -2.32
N SER A 319 14.48 23.49 -1.02
CA SER A 319 15.78 23.03 -0.56
C SER A 319 15.65 21.99 0.56
N ARG A 320 16.77 21.26 0.77
CA ARG A 320 16.92 20.30 1.86
C ARG A 320 16.80 20.98 3.23
N GLU A 321 17.37 22.18 3.38
CA GLU A 321 17.36 22.97 4.60
C GLU A 321 15.94 23.42 4.97
N ARG A 322 15.16 23.91 3.99
CA ARG A 322 13.76 24.28 4.19
C ARG A 322 12.92 23.08 4.61
N ARG A 323 13.10 21.93 3.94
CA ARG A 323 12.45 20.69 4.32
C ARG A 323 12.78 20.28 5.75
N GLN A 324 14.05 20.40 6.16
CA GLN A 324 14.49 20.03 7.50
C GLN A 324 13.85 20.95 8.56
N ARG A 325 13.80 22.27 8.34
CA ARG A 325 13.12 23.24 9.21
C ARG A 325 11.64 22.92 9.35
N ILE A 326 10.93 22.66 8.24
CA ILE A 326 9.51 22.29 8.28
C ILE A 326 9.30 21.01 9.12
N CYS A 327 10.09 19.98 8.90
CA CYS A 327 9.96 18.72 9.63
C CYS A 327 10.29 18.86 11.13
N SER A 328 11.29 19.66 11.53
CA SER A 328 11.62 19.90 12.94
C SER A 328 10.50 20.67 13.63
N THR A 329 10.06 21.80 13.06
CA THR A 329 8.95 22.58 13.59
C THR A 329 7.66 21.78 13.69
N ALA A 330 7.35 20.98 12.69
CA ALA A 330 6.19 20.10 12.71
C ALA A 330 6.26 19.05 13.82
N LYS A 331 7.44 18.48 14.07
CA LYS A 331 7.69 17.56 15.19
C LYS A 331 7.48 18.25 16.54
N GLU A 332 8.02 19.45 16.71
CA GLU A 332 7.86 20.24 17.93
C GLU A 332 6.41 20.59 18.21
N ARG A 333 5.63 20.89 17.16
CA ARG A 333 4.21 21.27 17.25
C ARG A 333 3.26 20.06 17.18
N GLY A 334 3.77 18.83 16.96
CA GLY A 334 2.95 17.62 16.85
C GLY A 334 2.03 17.58 15.64
N LEU A 335 2.43 18.14 14.50
CA LEU A 335 1.58 18.30 13.31
C LEU A 335 1.50 17.04 12.40
N GLY A 336 2.26 15.99 12.69
CA GLY A 336 2.23 14.76 11.89
C GLY A 336 2.87 14.86 10.49
N ILE A 337 3.61 15.93 10.20
CA ILE A 337 4.36 16.09 8.95
C ILE A 337 5.65 15.29 9.04
N THR A 338 5.94 14.50 8.02
CA THR A 338 7.13 13.64 7.99
C THR A 338 7.69 13.55 6.58
N ARG A 339 8.97 13.21 6.47
CA ARG A 339 9.51 12.68 5.21
C ARG A 339 8.85 11.34 4.94
N MET A 340 8.48 11.06 3.68
CA MET A 340 7.84 9.78 3.37
C MET A 340 8.89 8.69 3.23
N TYR A 341 9.79 8.79 2.26
CA TYR A 341 10.89 7.87 2.07
C TYR A 341 12.20 8.61 2.29
N PRO A 342 13.18 7.99 2.94
CA PRO A 342 14.42 8.69 3.30
C PRO A 342 15.30 8.99 2.08
N SER A 343 15.27 8.11 1.08
CA SER A 343 16.07 8.19 -0.15
C SER A 343 15.39 7.50 -1.32
N PRO A 344 15.86 7.70 -2.56
CA PRO A 344 15.53 6.85 -3.70
C PRO A 344 16.04 5.41 -3.50
N ILE A 345 15.55 4.49 -4.34
CA ILE A 345 15.85 3.06 -4.22
C ILE A 345 17.32 2.72 -4.51
N ASN A 346 17.97 3.45 -5.38
CA ASN A 346 19.38 3.25 -5.73
C ASN A 346 20.38 3.57 -4.59
N GLU A 347 19.89 4.12 -3.48
CA GLU A 347 20.71 4.44 -2.29
C GLU A 347 20.54 3.40 -1.15
N ILE A 348 19.86 2.26 -1.38
CA ILE A 348 19.64 1.22 -0.35
C ILE A 348 20.37 -0.09 -0.65
#